data_e7ef58ebc2e1fcf04a95cee83f19b028
#
_entry.id   e7ef58ebc2e1fcf04a95cee83f19b028
#
_cell.length_a   1.000
_cell.length_b   1.000
_cell.length_c   1.000
_cell.angle_alpha   90.00
_cell.angle_beta   90.00
_cell.angle_gamma   90.00
#
_symmetry.space_group_name_H-M   'P 1'
#
loop_
_entity.id
_entity.type
_entity.pdbx_description
1 polymer ?
#
loop_
_entity_poly.entity_id
_entity_poly.type
_entity_poly.pdbx_seq_one_letter_code
_entity_poly.pdbx_strand_id
1 'polypeptide(L)'
;LASYTAEHNILNDLYFKDLNKRYLEALDKLPKQCQTIFRMNRNQGMRSDEIAGVLNLSVRTVENQLYRGLKLIKKSLGDYLPVLILLFVKDLFK
;
A
#
# COMPACT_ATOMS: atom_id res chain seq x y z
N LEU A 1 -12.42 20.33 25.06
CA LEU A 1 -11.83 19.01 24.80
C LEU A 1 -12.58 18.25 23.71
N ALA A 2 -13.92 18.22 23.79
CA ALA A 2 -14.75 17.55 22.81
C ALA A 2 -14.63 18.18 21.42
N SER A 3 -14.62 19.53 21.33
CA SER A 3 -14.50 20.23 20.06
C SER A 3 -13.09 20.03 19.43
N TYR A 4 -12.05 20.06 20.28
CA TYR A 4 -10.69 19.79 19.81
C TYR A 4 -10.57 18.38 19.20
N THR A 5 -11.12 17.39 19.89
CA THR A 5 -11.09 16.01 19.42
C THR A 5 -11.85 15.85 18.11
N ALA A 6 -13.02 16.52 17.97
CA ALA A 6 -13.80 16.47 16.74
C ALA A 6 -13.06 17.10 15.58
N GLU A 7 -12.44 18.28 15.78
CA GLU A 7 -11.65 18.94 14.74
C GLU A 7 -10.46 18.09 14.32
N HIS A 8 -9.76 17.50 15.28
CA HIS A 8 -8.61 16.63 15.03
C HIS A 8 -9.02 15.41 14.21
N ASN A 9 -10.16 14.79 14.52
CA ASN A 9 -10.68 13.66 13.79
C ASN A 9 -11.07 14.05 12.35
N ILE A 10 -11.68 15.21 12.15
CA ILE A 10 -12.05 15.71 10.82
C ILE A 10 -10.81 15.92 9.97
N LEU A 11 -9.77 16.55 10.52
CA LEU A 11 -8.52 16.78 9.82
C LEU A 11 -7.82 15.47 9.46
N ASN A 12 -7.82 14.51 10.37
CA ASN A 12 -7.27 13.18 10.11
C ASN A 12 -8.05 12.46 9.00
N ASP A 13 -9.38 12.56 9.01
CA ASP A 13 -10.21 11.95 7.97
C ASP A 13 -9.92 12.55 6.61
N LEU A 14 -9.78 13.88 6.52
CA LEU A 14 -9.44 14.56 5.27
C LEU A 14 -8.06 14.15 4.76
N TYR A 15 -7.10 14.08 5.69
CA TYR A 15 -5.75 13.64 5.36
C TYR A 15 -5.75 12.20 4.82
N PHE A 16 -6.43 11.29 5.49
CA PHE A 16 -6.52 9.89 5.06
C PHE A 16 -7.27 9.74 3.75
N LYS A 17 -8.31 10.52 3.51
CA LYS A 17 -9.03 10.49 2.24
C LYS A 17 -8.14 10.93 1.09
N ASP A 18 -7.38 12.00 1.27
CA ASP A 18 -6.46 12.49 0.25
C ASP A 18 -5.34 11.49 0.00
N LEU A 19 -4.75 10.94 1.05
CA LEU A 19 -3.72 9.92 0.95
C LEU A 19 -4.25 8.68 0.24
N ASN A 20 -5.44 8.21 0.60
CA ASN A 20 -6.04 7.03 -0.02
C ASN A 20 -6.31 7.25 -1.50
N LYS A 21 -6.81 8.43 -1.86
CA LYS A 21 -7.03 8.80 -3.27
C LYS A 21 -5.74 8.73 -4.06
N ARG A 22 -4.67 9.33 -3.56
CA ARG A 22 -3.35 9.32 -4.20
C ARG A 22 -2.77 7.92 -4.29
N TYR A 23 -2.96 7.13 -3.24
CA TYR A 23 -2.52 5.74 -3.21
C TYR A 23 -3.22 4.92 -4.31
N LEU A 24 -4.55 5.05 -4.43
CA LEU A 24 -5.31 4.33 -5.43
C LEU A 24 -4.93 4.75 -6.85
N GLU A 25 -4.69 6.04 -7.07
CA GLU A 25 -4.20 6.55 -8.34
C GLU A 25 -2.83 5.98 -8.69
N ALA A 26 -1.92 5.93 -7.72
CA ALA A 26 -0.59 5.36 -7.91
C ALA A 26 -0.68 3.86 -8.20
N LEU A 27 -1.55 3.16 -7.49
CA LEU A 27 -1.77 1.73 -7.68
C LEU A 27 -2.27 1.44 -9.10
N ASP A 28 -3.18 2.26 -9.62
CA ASP A 28 -3.72 2.11 -10.98
C ASP A 28 -2.67 2.32 -12.07
N LYS A 29 -1.58 3.02 -11.75
CA LYS A 29 -0.46 3.25 -12.68
C LYS A 29 0.57 2.14 -12.70
N LEU A 30 0.49 1.18 -11.78
CA LEU A 30 1.43 0.06 -11.77
C LEU A 30 1.22 -0.84 -12.99
N PRO A 31 2.29 -1.48 -13.49
CA PRO A 31 2.13 -2.53 -14.49
C PRO A 31 1.13 -3.59 -14.01
N LYS A 32 0.36 -4.14 -14.91
CA LYS A 32 -0.79 -4.99 -14.56
C LYS A 32 -0.45 -6.15 -13.62
N GLN A 33 0.60 -6.89 -13.89
CA GLN A 33 1.00 -8.01 -13.02
C GLN A 33 1.43 -7.51 -11.65
N CYS A 34 2.20 -6.44 -11.61
CA CYS A 34 2.64 -5.81 -10.37
C CYS A 34 1.44 -5.33 -9.55
N GLN A 35 0.47 -4.70 -10.21
CA GLN A 35 -0.76 -4.23 -9.57
C GLN A 35 -1.55 -5.38 -8.95
N THR A 36 -1.74 -6.47 -9.70
CA THR A 36 -2.46 -7.64 -9.23
C THR A 36 -1.80 -8.24 -7.98
N ILE A 37 -0.49 -8.44 -8.05
CA ILE A 37 0.28 -8.99 -6.92
C ILE A 37 0.19 -8.06 -5.71
N PHE A 38 0.33 -6.76 -5.94
CA PHE A 38 0.30 -5.78 -4.87
C PHE A 38 -1.07 -5.76 -4.18
N ARG A 39 -2.16 -5.82 -4.95
CA ARG A 39 -3.52 -5.88 -4.40
C ARG A 39 -3.74 -7.16 -3.59
N MET A 40 -3.29 -8.29 -4.09
CA MET A 40 -3.43 -9.56 -3.37
C MET A 40 -2.71 -9.52 -2.02
N ASN A 41 -1.54 -8.94 -1.98
CA ASN A 41 -0.77 -8.81 -0.75
C ASN A 41 -1.41 -7.82 0.22
N ARG A 42 -1.76 -6.62 -0.25
CA ARG A 42 -2.23 -5.53 0.60
C ARG A 42 -3.71 -5.61 0.94
N ASN A 43 -4.56 -5.86 -0.03
CA ASN A 43 -6.00 -5.86 0.18
C ASN A 43 -6.53 -7.19 0.69
N GLN A 44 -5.94 -8.30 0.25
CA GLN A 44 -6.39 -9.65 0.62
C GLN A 44 -5.51 -10.29 1.69
N GLY A 45 -4.44 -9.63 2.10
CA GLY A 45 -3.56 -10.13 3.15
C GLY A 45 -2.81 -11.41 2.79
N MET A 46 -2.64 -11.69 1.51
CA MET A 46 -1.95 -12.91 1.06
C MET A 46 -0.43 -12.77 1.19
N ARG A 47 0.22 -13.84 1.59
CA ARG A 47 1.67 -13.91 1.64
C ARG A 47 2.25 -14.18 0.24
N SER A 48 3.53 -13.89 0.08
CA SER A 48 4.22 -14.07 -1.21
C SER A 48 4.13 -15.49 -1.73
N ASP A 49 4.26 -16.49 -0.85
CA ASP A 49 4.15 -17.90 -1.23
C ASP A 49 2.73 -18.27 -1.69
N GLU A 50 1.72 -17.72 -1.03
CA GLU A 50 0.33 -17.93 -1.42
C GLU A 50 0.02 -17.31 -2.78
N ILE A 51 0.49 -16.08 -3.00
CA ILE A 51 0.32 -15.39 -4.28
C ILE A 51 1.02 -16.17 -5.40
N ALA A 52 2.25 -16.62 -5.12
CA ALA A 52 3.02 -17.41 -6.08
C ALA A 52 2.27 -18.67 -6.49
N GLY A 53 1.64 -19.36 -5.54
CA GLY A 53 0.84 -20.54 -5.80
C GLY A 53 -0.37 -20.25 -6.68
N VAL A 54 -1.11 -19.17 -6.37
CA VAL A 54 -2.30 -18.79 -7.12
C VAL A 54 -1.97 -18.38 -8.55
N LEU A 55 -0.90 -17.60 -8.74
CA LEU A 55 -0.53 -17.05 -10.04
C LEU A 55 0.44 -17.92 -10.83
N ASN A 56 0.86 -19.06 -10.27
CA ASN A 56 1.83 -19.96 -10.87
C ASN A 56 3.14 -19.23 -11.19
N LEU A 57 3.65 -18.49 -10.24
CA LEU A 57 4.90 -17.74 -10.31
C LEU A 57 5.84 -18.23 -9.21
N SER A 58 7.13 -17.91 -9.35
CA SER A 58 8.06 -18.16 -8.24
C SER A 58 7.85 -17.14 -7.13
N VAL A 59 8.17 -17.54 -5.90
CA VAL A 59 8.10 -16.62 -4.74
C VAL A 59 9.00 -15.42 -4.98
N ARG A 60 10.17 -15.63 -5.54
CA ARG A 60 11.12 -14.56 -5.85
C ARG A 60 10.52 -13.55 -6.83
N THR A 61 9.82 -14.02 -7.86
CA THR A 61 9.15 -13.13 -8.81
C THR A 61 8.10 -12.28 -8.10
N VAL A 62 7.30 -12.90 -7.22
CA VAL A 62 6.29 -12.18 -6.44
C VAL A 62 6.94 -11.12 -5.57
N GLU A 63 8.00 -11.46 -4.84
CA GLU A 63 8.72 -10.53 -3.98
C GLU A 63 9.32 -9.36 -4.77
N ASN A 64 9.90 -9.65 -5.93
CA ASN A 64 10.45 -8.61 -6.81
C ASN A 64 9.35 -7.66 -7.29
N GLN A 65 8.19 -8.19 -7.65
CA GLN A 65 7.05 -7.36 -8.08
C GLN A 65 6.50 -6.50 -6.93
N LEU A 66 6.44 -7.05 -5.72
CA LEU A 66 6.03 -6.28 -4.54
C LEU A 66 7.00 -5.15 -4.25
N TYR A 67 8.30 -5.42 -4.32
CA TYR A 67 9.33 -4.41 -4.12
C TYR A 67 9.22 -3.30 -5.18
N ARG A 68 9.05 -3.68 -6.43
CA ARG A 68 8.89 -2.73 -7.53
C ARG A 68 7.65 -1.87 -7.35
N GLY A 69 6.53 -2.48 -6.99
CA GLY A 69 5.29 -1.76 -6.73
C GLY A 69 5.43 -0.76 -5.60
N LEU A 70 6.05 -1.18 -4.50
CA LEU A 70 6.31 -0.31 -3.36
C LEU A 70 7.17 0.90 -3.75
N LYS A 71 8.20 0.65 -4.55
CA LYS A 71 9.12 1.70 -5.00
C LYS A 71 8.39 2.74 -5.86
N LEU A 72 7.54 2.27 -6.77
CA LEU A 72 6.78 3.16 -7.65
C LEU A 72 5.73 3.97 -6.88
N ILE A 73 5.07 3.35 -5.91
CA ILE A 73 4.09 4.03 -5.07
C ILE A 73 4.77 5.08 -4.20
N LYS A 74 5.90 4.76 -3.59
CA LYS A 74 6.69 5.74 -2.81
C LYS A 74 7.04 6.96 -3.66
N LYS A 75 7.44 6.75 -4.88
CA LYS A 75 7.79 7.84 -5.79
C LYS A 75 6.59 8.75 -6.06
N SER A 76 5.40 8.17 -6.21
CA SER A 76 4.17 8.92 -6.45
C SER A 76 3.66 9.65 -5.21
N LEU A 77 3.95 9.14 -4.02
CA LEU A 77 3.43 9.65 -2.75
C LEU A 77 4.50 10.33 -1.91
N GLY A 78 5.51 10.93 -2.51
CA GLY A 78 6.67 11.50 -1.82
C GLY A 78 6.36 12.28 -0.54
N ASP A 79 5.35 13.16 -0.56
CA ASP A 79 4.97 13.98 0.59
C ASP A 79 4.35 13.16 1.73
N TYR A 80 3.86 11.97 1.43
CA TYR A 80 3.24 11.07 2.40
C TYR A 80 4.16 9.94 2.83
N LEU A 81 5.44 10.04 2.50
CA LEU A 81 6.41 8.97 2.74
C LEU A 81 6.47 8.49 4.20
N PRO A 82 6.47 9.37 5.22
CA PRO A 82 6.49 8.91 6.61
C PRO A 82 5.29 8.06 6.98
N VAL A 83 4.10 8.44 6.52
CA VAL A 83 2.87 7.68 6.77
C VAL A 83 2.90 6.34 6.06
N LEU A 84 3.40 6.34 4.82
CA LEU A 84 3.53 5.13 4.02
C LEU A 84 4.47 4.14 4.70
N ILE A 85 5.59 4.60 5.22
CA ILE A 85 6.55 3.78 5.96
C ILE A 85 5.88 3.13 7.16
N LEU A 86 5.09 3.89 7.92
CA LEU A 86 4.35 3.35 9.07
C LEU A 86 3.37 2.26 8.67
N LEU A 87 2.65 2.45 7.58
CA LEU A 87 1.70 1.45 7.08
C LEU A 87 2.39 0.16 6.64
N PHE A 88 3.55 0.26 6.00
CA PHE A 88 4.28 -0.90 5.50
C PHE A 88 5.09 -1.60 6.59
N VAL A 89 5.62 -0.87 7.56
CA VAL A 89 6.33 -1.45 8.72
C VAL A 89 5.41 -2.34 9.54
N LYS A 90 4.14 -1.99 9.63
CA LYS A 90 3.13 -2.77 10.33
C LYS A 90 3.05 -4.21 9.80
N ASP A 91 3.26 -4.41 8.51
CA ASP A 91 3.21 -5.73 7.89
C ASP A 91 4.52 -6.51 8.02
N LEU A 92 5.64 -5.81 8.23
CA LEU A 92 6.93 -6.45 8.43
C LEU A 92 7.03 -7.15 9.79
N PHE A 93 6.22 -6.73 10.76
CA PHE A 93 6.24 -7.27 12.11
C PHE A 93 5.13 -8.31 12.38
N LYS A 94 4.43 -8.74 11.37
CA LYS A 94 3.44 -9.81 11.51
C LYS A 94 4.07 -11.19 11.44
#